data_580a083f06f2a1b30011e3a26ceeee2c
#
_entry.id   580a083f06f2a1b30011e3a26ceeee2c
#
_cell.length_a   1.000
_cell.length_b   1.000
_cell.length_c   1.000
_cell.angle_alpha   90.00
_cell.angle_beta   90.00
_cell.angle_gamma   90.00
#
_symmetry.space_group_name_H-M   'P 1'
#
loop_
_entity.id
_entity.type
_entity.pdbx_description
1 polymer ?
#
loop_
_entity_poly.entity_id
_entity_poly.type
_entity_poly.pdbx_seq_one_letter_code
_entity_poly.pdbx_strand_id
1 'polypeptide(L)'
;MNILIVCNHFYPHNRIATFRLNAFARYFREAGHSVTVITEGDRDETAMWNGCEVHYVKDPVITSSKQESLLQRRKKWAFRRILSALQFRLFLDYKRIWQFKACKKARKLAKSRQFDVVLSSYGHLSSHRIAYRLHRKMPFYWIADMRDETSGRTGQRLVLVLK
;
A
#
# COMPACT_ATOMS: atom_id res chain seq x y z
N MET A 1 9.19 1.88 -18.93
CA MET A 1 9.24 2.66 -17.68
C MET A 1 9.21 1.73 -16.48
N ASN A 2 9.80 2.13 -15.37
CA ASN A 2 9.73 1.42 -14.09
C ASN A 2 8.65 2.07 -13.22
N ILE A 3 7.61 1.34 -12.90
CA ILE A 3 6.44 1.81 -12.17
C ILE A 3 6.41 1.18 -10.78
N LEU A 4 6.31 2.00 -9.74
CA LEU A 4 6.07 1.56 -8.36
C LEU A 4 4.61 1.81 -7.99
N ILE A 5 3.89 0.78 -7.59
CA ILE A 5 2.53 0.88 -7.03
C ILE A 5 2.62 0.72 -5.51
N VAL A 6 2.10 1.69 -4.77
CA VAL A 6 2.02 1.65 -3.30
C VAL A 6 0.55 1.62 -2.89
N CYS A 7 0.13 0.54 -2.26
CA CYS A 7 -1.26 0.35 -1.87
C CYS A 7 -1.39 -0.50 -0.59
N ASN A 8 -2.54 -0.42 0.06
CA ASN A 8 -2.81 -1.25 1.23
C ASN A 8 -3.29 -2.66 0.84
N HIS A 9 -4.04 -2.77 -0.25
CA HIS A 9 -4.64 -4.05 -0.65
C HIS A 9 -4.26 -4.38 -2.09
N PHE A 10 -3.70 -5.56 -2.29
CA PHE A 10 -3.36 -6.16 -3.56
C PHE A 10 -3.71 -7.65 -3.55
N TYR A 11 -3.50 -8.37 -4.65
CA TYR A 11 -3.65 -9.82 -4.68
C TYR A 11 -2.90 -10.47 -3.49
N PRO A 12 -3.40 -11.51 -2.82
CA PRO A 12 -4.63 -12.29 -3.10
C PRO A 12 -5.90 -11.77 -2.41
N HIS A 13 -5.90 -10.56 -1.87
CA HIS A 13 -7.09 -10.03 -1.20
C HIS A 13 -8.24 -9.83 -2.19
N ASN A 14 -9.44 -10.33 -1.85
CA ASN A 14 -10.63 -10.20 -2.67
C ASN A 14 -11.48 -9.00 -2.19
N ARG A 15 -11.07 -7.78 -2.56
CA ARG A 15 -11.78 -6.53 -2.27
C ARG A 15 -11.92 -5.71 -3.56
N ILE A 16 -12.97 -4.91 -3.66
CA ILE A 16 -13.21 -4.04 -4.83
C ILE A 16 -11.96 -3.19 -5.17
N ALA A 17 -11.30 -2.69 -4.13
CA ALA A 17 -10.05 -1.93 -4.28
C ALA A 17 -8.94 -2.72 -4.98
N THR A 18 -8.83 -4.00 -4.67
CA THR A 18 -7.81 -4.90 -5.18
C THR A 18 -7.99 -5.14 -6.68
N PHE A 19 -9.21 -5.33 -7.15
CA PHE A 19 -9.47 -5.58 -8.58
C PHE A 19 -8.95 -4.47 -9.48
N ARG A 20 -9.16 -3.21 -9.07
CA ARG A 20 -8.70 -2.05 -9.84
C ARG A 20 -7.17 -1.97 -9.90
N LEU A 21 -6.49 -2.17 -8.78
CA LEU A 21 -5.03 -2.10 -8.73
C LEU A 21 -4.38 -3.29 -9.44
N ASN A 22 -4.99 -4.46 -9.34
CA ASN A 22 -4.57 -5.62 -10.11
C ASN A 22 -4.73 -5.36 -11.63
N ALA A 23 -5.83 -4.72 -12.05
CA ALA A 23 -6.03 -4.34 -13.43
C ALA A 23 -4.96 -3.33 -13.90
N PHE A 24 -4.67 -2.28 -13.13
CA PHE A 24 -3.60 -1.33 -13.46
C PHE A 24 -2.25 -2.01 -13.59
N ALA A 25 -1.88 -2.87 -12.62
CA ALA A 25 -0.61 -3.60 -12.67
C ALA A 25 -0.51 -4.48 -13.91
N ARG A 26 -1.59 -5.20 -14.25
CA ARG A 26 -1.66 -6.02 -15.46
C ARG A 26 -1.51 -5.20 -16.74
N TYR A 27 -2.31 -4.14 -16.89
CA TYR A 27 -2.25 -3.29 -18.09
C TYR A 27 -0.89 -2.61 -18.27
N PHE A 28 -0.26 -2.16 -17.19
CA PHE A 28 1.09 -1.60 -17.28
C PHE A 28 2.10 -2.67 -17.71
N ARG A 29 1.96 -3.91 -17.26
CA ARG A 29 2.80 -5.01 -17.70
C ARG A 29 2.57 -5.35 -19.18
N GLU A 30 1.33 -5.45 -19.62
CA GLU A 30 0.94 -5.67 -21.02
C GLU A 30 1.47 -4.55 -21.94
N ALA A 31 1.52 -3.32 -21.44
CA ALA A 31 2.14 -2.18 -22.12
C ALA A 31 3.69 -2.17 -22.09
N GLY A 32 4.33 -3.25 -21.63
CA GLY A 32 5.79 -3.41 -21.63
C GLY A 32 6.51 -2.68 -20.48
N HIS A 33 5.81 -2.25 -19.43
CA HIS A 33 6.44 -1.57 -18.29
C HIS A 33 6.89 -2.57 -17.21
N SER A 34 7.97 -2.25 -16.50
CA SER A 34 8.36 -2.98 -15.30
C SER A 34 7.52 -2.49 -14.11
N VAL A 35 6.79 -3.40 -13.46
CA VAL A 35 5.89 -3.05 -12.35
C VAL A 35 6.35 -3.70 -11.07
N THR A 36 6.55 -2.86 -10.04
CA THR A 36 6.82 -3.27 -8.66
C THR A 36 5.67 -2.82 -7.78
N VAL A 37 5.18 -3.69 -6.91
CA VAL A 37 4.07 -3.37 -5.99
C VAL A 37 4.56 -3.49 -4.55
N ILE A 38 4.22 -2.52 -3.71
CA ILE A 38 4.36 -2.61 -2.25
C ILE A 38 2.97 -2.59 -1.64
N THR A 39 2.65 -3.64 -0.92
CA THR A 39 1.35 -3.81 -0.29
C THR A 39 1.47 -4.37 1.13
N GLU A 40 0.37 -4.33 1.88
CA GLU A 40 0.32 -4.98 3.19
C GLU A 40 0.18 -6.49 3.06
N GLY A 41 0.73 -7.21 4.04
CA GLY A 41 0.64 -8.67 4.12
C GLY A 41 0.74 -9.18 5.55
N ASP A 42 0.53 -10.48 5.71
CA ASP A 42 0.63 -11.14 7.00
C ASP A 42 2.09 -11.35 7.44
N ARG A 43 2.98 -11.40 6.48
CA ARG A 43 4.44 -11.54 6.65
C ARG A 43 5.19 -10.70 5.63
N ASP A 44 6.47 -10.48 5.89
CA ASP A 44 7.36 -9.85 4.93
C ASP A 44 7.74 -10.91 3.88
N GLU A 45 7.28 -10.71 2.65
CA GLU A 45 7.46 -11.67 1.55
C GLU A 45 7.60 -10.93 0.22
N THR A 46 8.27 -11.54 -0.72
CA THR A 46 8.32 -11.08 -2.11
C THR A 46 7.83 -12.22 -3.01
N ALA A 47 6.87 -11.94 -3.86
CA ALA A 47 6.31 -12.89 -4.81
C ALA A 47 6.15 -12.27 -6.19
N MET A 48 6.02 -13.13 -7.20
CA MET A 48 5.67 -12.70 -8.55
C MET A 48 4.17 -12.90 -8.79
N TRP A 49 3.51 -11.90 -9.33
CA TRP A 49 2.12 -11.97 -9.75
C TRP A 49 1.94 -11.34 -11.14
N ASN A 50 1.53 -12.14 -12.12
CA ASN A 50 1.36 -11.70 -13.52
C ASN A 50 2.54 -10.87 -14.06
N GLY A 51 3.77 -11.32 -13.76
CA GLY A 51 4.99 -10.62 -14.16
C GLY A 51 5.32 -9.35 -13.36
N CYS A 52 4.53 -8.99 -12.34
CA CYS A 52 4.81 -7.92 -11.40
C CYS A 52 5.57 -8.46 -10.18
N GLU A 53 6.57 -7.74 -9.72
CA GLU A 53 7.25 -8.04 -8.45
C GLU A 53 6.44 -7.44 -7.30
N VAL A 54 5.89 -8.28 -6.41
CA VAL A 54 5.03 -7.85 -5.31
C VAL A 54 5.74 -8.02 -3.98
N HIS A 55 5.91 -6.94 -3.24
CA HIS A 55 6.47 -6.92 -1.89
C HIS A 55 5.36 -6.78 -0.87
N TYR A 56 5.06 -7.87 -0.17
CA TYR A 56 4.19 -7.87 0.99
C TYR A 56 4.98 -7.39 2.20
N VAL A 57 4.47 -6.40 2.89
CA VAL A 57 5.08 -5.87 4.11
C VAL A 57 4.17 -6.14 5.28
N LYS A 58 4.69 -6.83 6.29
CA LYS A 58 3.93 -7.24 7.46
C LYS A 58 3.30 -6.05 8.18
N ASP A 59 1.96 -6.06 8.27
CA ASP A 59 1.22 -5.19 9.15
C ASP A 59 0.91 -5.91 10.47
N PRO A 60 1.36 -5.39 11.61
CA PRO A 60 1.11 -6.01 12.92
C PRO A 60 -0.38 -6.02 13.31
N VAL A 61 -1.20 -5.22 12.64
CA VAL A 61 -2.65 -5.15 12.89
C VAL A 61 -3.41 -6.22 12.11
N ILE A 62 -2.87 -6.69 10.98
CA ILE A 62 -3.47 -7.79 10.21
C ILE A 62 -3.02 -9.12 10.78
N THR A 63 -3.93 -10.06 10.91
CA THR A 63 -3.61 -11.46 11.13
C THR A 63 -4.52 -12.31 10.28
N SER A 64 -3.92 -13.11 9.49
CA SER A 64 -4.53 -14.31 8.92
C SER A 64 -3.78 -15.52 9.47
N SER A 65 -4.09 -15.99 10.64
CA SER A 65 -3.76 -17.36 11.00
C SER A 65 -5.05 -18.13 11.17
N LYS A 66 -5.36 -18.98 10.21
CA LYS A 66 -6.51 -19.89 10.26
C LYS A 66 -6.40 -20.95 11.36
N GLN A 67 -5.27 -21.01 12.09
CA GLN A 67 -4.94 -22.08 13.04
C GLN A 67 -4.77 -21.63 14.50
N GLU A 68 -5.19 -20.42 14.88
CA GLU A 68 -5.06 -19.95 16.26
C GLU A 68 -6.26 -20.35 17.12
N SER A 69 -6.00 -20.75 18.40
CA SER A 69 -7.05 -21.03 19.38
C SER A 69 -7.91 -19.77 19.64
N LEU A 70 -9.19 -19.95 19.97
CA LEU A 70 -10.14 -18.86 20.22
C LEU A 70 -9.65 -17.88 21.30
N LEU A 71 -8.99 -18.37 22.35
CA LEU A 71 -8.46 -17.55 23.45
C LEU A 71 -7.27 -16.66 23.00
N GLN A 72 -6.35 -17.22 22.23
CA GLN A 72 -5.24 -16.46 21.66
C GLN A 72 -5.74 -15.40 20.67
N ARG A 73 -6.77 -15.76 19.90
CA ARG A 73 -7.45 -14.85 18.95
C ARG A 73 -8.10 -13.66 19.67
N ARG A 74 -8.77 -13.89 20.83
CA ARG A 74 -9.38 -12.82 21.65
C ARG A 74 -8.35 -11.86 22.24
N LYS A 75 -7.25 -12.39 22.84
CA LYS A 75 -6.16 -11.56 23.40
C LYS A 75 -5.48 -10.71 22.31
N LYS A 76 -5.17 -11.32 21.18
CA LYS A 76 -4.59 -10.59 20.05
C LYS A 76 -5.55 -9.56 19.46
N TRP A 77 -6.85 -9.84 19.41
CA TRP A 77 -7.87 -8.89 18.96
C TRP A 77 -7.94 -7.66 19.87
N ALA A 78 -7.97 -7.84 21.20
CA ALA A 78 -7.96 -6.73 22.15
C ALA A 78 -6.70 -5.87 22.02
N PHE A 79 -5.52 -6.49 21.97
CA PHE A 79 -4.26 -5.78 21.78
C PHE A 79 -4.25 -4.96 20.47
N ARG A 80 -4.73 -5.54 19.36
CA ARG A 80 -4.82 -4.85 18.08
C ARG A 80 -5.77 -3.67 18.11
N ARG A 81 -6.92 -3.83 18.77
CA ARG A 81 -7.89 -2.76 18.93
C ARG A 81 -7.29 -1.58 19.70
N ILE A 82 -6.55 -1.84 20.77
CA ILE A 82 -5.83 -0.82 21.53
C ILE A 82 -4.76 -0.17 20.64
N LEU A 83 -3.95 -0.96 19.96
CA LEU A 83 -2.89 -0.46 19.09
C LEU A 83 -3.44 0.39 17.94
N SER A 84 -4.55 -0.05 17.31
CA SER A 84 -5.23 0.71 16.27
C SER A 84 -5.78 2.04 16.79
N ALA A 85 -6.44 2.01 17.95
CA ALA A 85 -6.99 3.22 18.58
C ALA A 85 -5.88 4.21 18.95
N LEU A 86 -4.77 3.72 19.48
CA LEU A 86 -3.61 4.55 19.81
C LEU A 86 -2.98 5.16 18.55
N GLN A 87 -2.79 4.37 17.49
CA GLN A 87 -2.28 4.87 16.22
C GLN A 87 -3.20 5.94 15.62
N PHE A 88 -4.52 5.71 15.65
CA PHE A 88 -5.49 6.68 15.17
C PHE A 88 -5.47 7.97 16.01
N ARG A 89 -5.47 7.86 17.34
CA ARG A 89 -5.43 9.00 18.25
C ARG A 89 -4.18 9.86 18.10
N LEU A 90 -3.03 9.23 17.89
CA LEU A 90 -1.74 9.94 17.76
C LEU A 90 -1.44 10.45 16.36
N PHE A 91 -1.93 9.77 15.32
CA PHE A 91 -1.47 10.01 13.94
C PHE A 91 -2.59 10.14 12.93
N LEU A 92 -3.86 10.02 13.34
CA LEU A 92 -5.04 10.00 12.46
C LEU A 92 -4.93 8.92 11.35
N ASP A 93 -4.22 7.82 11.62
CA ASP A 93 -4.00 6.74 10.66
C ASP A 93 -3.72 5.41 11.38
N TYR A 94 -4.54 4.39 11.10
CA TYR A 94 -4.40 3.05 11.69
C TYR A 94 -3.20 2.26 11.18
N LYS A 95 -2.61 2.68 10.04
CA LYS A 95 -1.56 1.96 9.32
C LYS A 95 -0.17 2.55 9.51
N ARG A 96 0.03 3.33 10.58
CA ARG A 96 1.29 4.06 10.81
C ARG A 96 2.51 3.15 10.91
N ILE A 97 2.39 2.02 11.59
CA ILE A 97 3.52 1.07 11.75
C ILE A 97 3.85 0.43 10.39
N TRP A 98 2.82 -0.02 9.66
CA TRP A 98 3.00 -0.51 8.29
C TRP A 98 3.67 0.54 7.40
N GLN A 99 3.21 1.79 7.46
CA GLN A 99 3.78 2.89 6.69
C GLN A 99 5.30 3.04 6.87
N PHE A 100 5.80 2.93 8.10
CA PHE A 100 7.24 3.03 8.36
C PHE A 100 8.01 1.89 7.69
N LYS A 101 7.55 0.66 7.85
CA LYS A 101 8.17 -0.52 7.24
C LYS A 101 8.12 -0.47 5.72
N ALA A 102 6.95 -0.17 5.15
CA ALA A 102 6.75 -0.04 3.71
C ALA A 102 7.61 1.10 3.13
N CYS A 103 7.72 2.24 3.83
CA CYS A 103 8.60 3.33 3.43
C CYS A 103 10.08 2.93 3.42
N LYS A 104 10.53 2.14 4.42
CA LYS A 104 11.90 1.60 4.46
C LYS A 104 12.15 0.65 3.27
N LYS A 105 11.19 -0.23 2.98
CA LYS A 105 11.25 -1.14 1.83
C LYS A 105 11.29 -0.37 0.51
N ALA A 106 10.38 0.60 0.33
CA ALA A 106 10.32 1.44 -0.85
C ALA A 106 11.62 2.20 -1.10
N ARG A 107 12.23 2.77 -0.06
CA ARG A 107 13.55 3.42 -0.16
C ARG A 107 14.66 2.47 -0.55
N LYS A 108 14.65 1.24 -0.02
CA LYS A 108 15.64 0.23 -0.39
C LYS A 108 15.53 -0.12 -1.87
N LEU A 109 14.32 -0.33 -2.37
CA LEU A 109 14.06 -0.60 -3.78
C LEU A 109 14.46 0.58 -4.66
N ALA A 110 14.13 1.80 -4.27
CA ALA A 110 14.46 3.00 -5.04
C ALA A 110 15.97 3.36 -5.04
N LYS A 111 16.77 2.77 -4.14
CA LYS A 111 18.24 2.83 -4.20
C LYS A 111 18.82 1.82 -5.20
N SER A 112 18.16 0.69 -5.41
CA SER A 112 18.62 -0.37 -6.32
C SER A 112 18.13 -0.19 -7.75
N ARG A 113 17.03 0.53 -7.94
CA ARG A 113 16.44 0.83 -9.25
C ARG A 113 15.75 2.18 -9.25
N GLN A 114 15.86 2.92 -10.34
CA GLN A 114 15.13 4.17 -10.52
C GLN A 114 13.69 3.85 -10.92
N PHE A 115 12.73 4.54 -10.30
CA PHE A 115 11.33 4.53 -10.69
C PHE A 115 11.02 5.80 -11.48
N ASP A 116 10.33 5.65 -12.62
CA ASP A 116 9.87 6.77 -13.44
C ASP A 116 8.52 7.30 -12.93
N VAL A 117 7.67 6.37 -12.46
CA VAL A 117 6.33 6.69 -11.96
C VAL A 117 6.08 5.97 -10.64
N VAL A 118 5.49 6.68 -9.70
CA VAL A 118 4.97 6.10 -8.45
C VAL A 118 3.46 6.35 -8.40
N LEU A 119 2.68 5.27 -8.40
CA LEU A 119 1.23 5.29 -8.21
C LEU A 119 0.92 4.94 -6.75
N SER A 120 0.31 5.86 -6.02
CA SER A 120 -0.21 5.58 -4.68
C SER A 120 -1.73 5.58 -4.69
N SER A 121 -2.35 4.53 -4.15
CA SER A 121 -3.80 4.42 -4.11
C SER A 121 -4.34 4.57 -2.70
N TYR A 122 -5.42 5.33 -2.58
CA TYR A 122 -6.11 5.57 -1.33
C TYR A 122 -6.85 4.31 -0.85
N GLY A 123 -6.44 3.79 0.25
CA GLY A 123 -7.15 2.88 1.15
C GLY A 123 -6.98 3.43 2.57
N HIS A 124 -5.83 4.07 2.79
CA HIS A 124 -5.46 4.88 3.94
C HIS A 124 -4.41 5.89 3.50
N LEU A 125 -4.27 7.00 4.20
CA LEU A 125 -3.29 8.06 3.91
C LEU A 125 -1.84 7.54 3.89
N SER A 126 -1.59 6.39 4.48
CA SER A 126 -0.27 5.75 4.55
C SER A 126 0.38 5.56 3.18
N SER A 127 -0.37 5.12 2.17
CA SER A 127 0.16 4.91 0.81
C SER A 127 0.63 6.23 0.19
N HIS A 128 -0.16 7.29 0.30
CA HIS A 128 0.22 8.62 -0.20
C HIS A 128 1.39 9.22 0.59
N ARG A 129 1.44 9.01 1.91
CA ARG A 129 2.57 9.46 2.74
C ARG A 129 3.88 8.75 2.39
N ILE A 130 3.83 7.48 1.98
CA ILE A 130 5.01 6.77 1.48
C ILE A 130 5.49 7.40 0.18
N ALA A 131 4.60 7.58 -0.81
CA ALA A 131 4.92 8.20 -2.08
C ALA A 131 5.46 9.63 -1.89
N TYR A 132 4.83 10.46 -1.06
CA TYR A 132 5.29 11.80 -0.71
C TYR A 132 6.71 11.82 -0.13
N ARG A 133 7.03 10.90 0.80
CA ARG A 133 8.35 10.80 1.41
C ARG A 133 9.44 10.34 0.44
N LEU A 134 9.07 9.55 -0.58
CA LEU A 134 9.97 9.20 -1.67
C LEU A 134 10.17 10.39 -2.60
N HIS A 135 9.10 11.04 -3.01
CA HIS A 135 9.11 12.18 -3.93
C HIS A 135 9.98 13.35 -3.43
N ARG A 136 9.99 13.60 -2.12
CA ARG A 136 10.91 14.59 -1.52
C ARG A 136 12.41 14.27 -1.65
N LYS A 137 12.77 13.05 -2.05
CA LYS A 137 14.16 12.59 -2.10
C LYS A 137 14.61 12.12 -3.46
N MET A 138 13.67 11.86 -4.36
CA MET A 138 13.95 11.25 -5.66
C MET A 138 13.01 11.83 -6.71
N PRO A 139 13.50 12.14 -7.92
CA PRO A 139 12.66 12.63 -9.00
C PRO A 139 11.87 11.46 -9.62
N PHE A 140 10.55 11.58 -9.70
CA PHE A 140 9.64 10.70 -10.43
C PHE A 140 8.29 11.39 -10.58
N TYR A 141 7.47 10.93 -11.51
CA TYR A 141 6.07 11.38 -11.60
C TYR A 141 5.23 10.66 -10.55
N TRP A 142 4.60 11.42 -9.67
CA TRP A 142 3.73 10.86 -8.64
C TRP A 142 2.27 11.00 -9.03
N ILE A 143 1.57 9.85 -9.14
CA ILE A 143 0.13 9.76 -9.37
C ILE A 143 -0.53 9.38 -8.03
N ALA A 144 -1.29 10.31 -7.47
CA ALA A 144 -2.09 10.06 -6.27
C ALA A 144 -3.53 9.73 -6.68
N ASP A 145 -3.91 8.46 -6.56
CA ASP A 145 -5.25 7.97 -6.85
C ASP A 145 -6.14 8.08 -5.61
N MET A 146 -6.95 9.12 -5.56
CA MET A 146 -7.92 9.37 -4.51
C MET A 146 -9.24 8.65 -4.83
N ARG A 147 -9.62 7.68 -4.00
CA ARG A 147 -10.79 6.83 -4.26
C ARG A 147 -12.08 7.42 -3.76
N ASP A 148 -12.04 8.03 -2.60
CA ASP A 148 -13.20 8.56 -1.90
C ASP A 148 -13.02 10.06 -1.70
N GLU A 149 -14.07 10.83 -1.96
CA GLU A 149 -14.06 12.25 -1.62
C GLU A 149 -14.07 12.41 -0.12
N THR A 150 -13.08 13.11 0.39
CA THR A 150 -13.05 13.57 1.77
C THR A 150 -13.91 14.84 1.97
N SER A 151 -14.46 15.40 0.91
CA SER A 151 -15.14 16.72 0.90
C SER A 151 -16.64 16.70 0.56
N GLY A 152 -17.31 15.54 0.57
CA GLY A 152 -18.78 15.45 0.62
C GLY A 152 -19.60 16.15 -0.46
N ARG A 153 -19.04 16.51 -1.61
CA ARG A 153 -19.77 17.33 -2.61
C ARG A 153 -19.61 16.93 -4.06
N THR A 154 -19.44 15.96 -4.58
CA THR A 154 -19.51 15.53 -6.00
C THR A 154 -18.68 14.28 -6.27
N GLY A 155 -19.31 13.23 -6.80
CA GLY A 155 -18.71 11.93 -7.09
C GLY A 155 -17.57 11.93 -8.13
N GLN A 156 -16.72 12.94 -8.15
CA GLN A 156 -15.55 13.03 -9.04
C GLN A 156 -14.32 12.45 -8.34
N ARG A 157 -13.71 11.49 -8.99
CA ARG A 157 -12.43 10.93 -8.56
C ARG A 157 -11.33 11.95 -8.80
N LEU A 158 -10.62 12.33 -7.75
CA LEU A 158 -9.46 13.21 -7.88
C LEU A 158 -8.21 12.35 -8.13
N VAL A 159 -7.56 12.56 -9.26
CA VAL A 159 -6.23 12.03 -9.56
C VAL A 159 -5.27 13.23 -9.63
N LEU A 160 -4.36 13.30 -8.67
CA LEU A 160 -3.32 14.33 -8.67
C LEU A 160 -2.05 13.74 -9.30
N VAL A 161 -1.52 14.43 -10.29
CA VAL A 161 -0.20 14.14 -10.87
C VAL A 161 0.76 15.25 -10.43
N LEU A 162 1.78 14.86 -9.68
CA LEU A 162 2.84 15.75 -9.20
C LEU A 162 4.16 15.39 -9.90
N LYS A 163 4.88 16.44 -10.31
CA LYS A 163 6.20 16.31 -10.94
C LYS A 163 7.32 16.72 -10.01
#